data_cb1324b8050cdf46ca2727f7d5e62ffa
#
_entry.id   cb1324b8050cdf46ca2727f7d5e62ffa
#
_cell.length_a   1.000
_cell.length_b   1.000
_cell.length_c   1.000
_cell.angle_alpha   90.00
_cell.angle_beta   90.00
_cell.angle_gamma   90.00
#
_symmetry.space_group_name_H-M   'P 1'
#
loop_
_entity.id
_entity.type
_entity.pdbx_description
1 polymer ?
#
loop_
_entity_poly.entity_id
_entity_poly.type
_entity_poly.pdbx_seq_one_letter_code
_entity_poly.pdbx_strand_id
1 'polypeptide(L)'
;MISIIIPTKNEANVIQETIRNLQDLRKNKICEIIIVDGKSDDETVRLANPYVDQVLLSEPNRGLQQNMGAKVASGDTLMFLHADTHIDTNHIEFLINRKDYDWGFFKISFD
;
A
#
# COMPACT_ATOMS: atom_id res chain seq x y z
N MET A 1 -4.00 9.09 9.98
CA MET A 1 -4.13 7.82 9.22
C MET A 1 -3.06 7.76 8.14
N ILE A 2 -2.51 6.59 7.91
CA ILE A 2 -1.52 6.36 6.87
C ILE A 2 -2.21 5.85 5.60
N SER A 3 -1.84 6.39 4.45
CA SER A 3 -2.24 5.83 3.17
C SER A 3 -1.10 4.97 2.62
N ILE A 4 -1.35 3.66 2.54
CA ILE A 4 -0.36 2.71 2.03
C ILE A 4 -0.64 2.50 0.55
N ILE A 5 0.32 2.86 -0.28
CA ILE A 5 0.22 2.79 -1.73
C ILE A 5 1.09 1.66 -2.23
N ILE A 6 0.49 0.70 -2.91
CA ILE A 6 1.18 -0.49 -3.37
C ILE A 6 1.07 -0.57 -4.90
N PRO A 7 2.13 -0.19 -5.62
CA PRO A 7 2.16 -0.44 -7.06
C PRO A 7 2.29 -1.94 -7.32
N THR A 8 1.51 -2.47 -8.24
CA THR A 8 1.53 -3.89 -8.56
C THR A 8 1.71 -4.12 -10.06
N LYS A 9 2.36 -5.23 -10.38
CA LYS A 9 2.44 -5.76 -11.74
C LYS A 9 2.74 -7.25 -11.64
N ASN A 10 1.71 -8.09 -11.88
CA ASN A 10 1.82 -9.55 -11.82
C ASN A 10 2.36 -10.04 -10.47
N GLU A 11 1.66 -9.65 -9.40
CA GLU A 11 2.05 -9.95 -8.02
C GLU A 11 1.11 -10.96 -7.35
N ALA A 12 0.36 -11.76 -8.12
CA ALA A 12 -0.67 -12.64 -7.58
C ALA A 12 -0.15 -13.61 -6.52
N ASN A 13 1.10 -14.04 -6.65
CA ASN A 13 1.69 -15.02 -5.74
C ASN A 13 2.08 -14.44 -4.38
N VAL A 14 2.15 -13.12 -4.23
CA VAL A 14 2.61 -12.50 -2.98
C VAL A 14 1.64 -11.48 -2.41
N ILE A 15 0.74 -10.91 -3.24
CA ILE A 15 -0.07 -9.77 -2.84
C ILE A 15 -1.00 -10.08 -1.67
N GLN A 16 -1.59 -11.27 -1.62
CA GLN A 16 -2.52 -11.60 -0.55
C GLN A 16 -1.85 -11.63 0.80
N GLU A 17 -0.65 -12.20 0.88
CA GLU A 17 0.07 -12.24 2.15
C GLU A 17 0.42 -10.84 2.62
N THR A 18 0.88 -10.00 1.71
CA THR A 18 1.26 -8.62 2.04
C THR A 18 0.07 -7.84 2.61
N ILE A 19 -1.08 -7.89 1.94
CA ILE A 19 -2.24 -7.13 2.40
C ILE A 19 -2.91 -7.78 3.61
N ARG A 20 -2.79 -9.10 3.79
CA ARG A 20 -3.33 -9.78 4.97
C ARG A 20 -2.69 -9.24 6.24
N ASN A 21 -1.40 -9.01 6.21
CA ASN A 21 -0.67 -8.49 7.37
C ASN A 21 -1.10 -7.07 7.75
N LEU A 22 -1.80 -6.37 6.88
CA LEU A 22 -2.23 -5.00 7.11
C LEU A 22 -3.70 -4.89 7.50
N GLN A 23 -4.44 -6.01 7.54
CA GLN A 23 -5.90 -5.95 7.74
C GLN A 23 -6.30 -5.44 9.12
N ASP A 24 -5.56 -5.77 10.16
CA ASP A 24 -5.87 -5.26 11.49
C ASP A 24 -5.75 -3.74 11.55
N LEU A 25 -4.70 -3.21 10.94
CA LEU A 25 -4.51 -1.76 10.86
C LEU A 25 -5.61 -1.11 10.04
N ARG A 26 -6.01 -1.75 8.95
CA ARG A 26 -7.09 -1.24 8.09
C ARG A 26 -8.42 -1.24 8.81
N LYS A 27 -8.75 -2.31 9.52
CA LYS A 27 -10.00 -2.42 10.27
C LYS A 27 -10.11 -1.40 11.39
N ASN A 28 -9.00 -1.05 12.00
CA ASN A 28 -8.94 -0.06 13.07
C ASN A 28 -8.77 1.36 12.52
N LYS A 29 -8.83 1.52 11.21
CA LYS A 29 -8.72 2.81 10.52
C LYS A 29 -7.41 3.53 10.78
N ILE A 30 -6.36 2.78 11.07
CA ILE A 30 -5.00 3.28 11.20
C ILE A 30 -4.41 3.52 9.81
N CYS A 31 -4.79 2.69 8.85
CA CYS A 31 -4.36 2.87 7.47
C CYS A 31 -5.49 2.61 6.47
N GLU A 32 -5.32 3.15 5.29
CA GLU A 32 -6.04 2.71 4.09
C GLU A 32 -5.04 2.08 3.14
N ILE A 33 -5.52 1.16 2.30
CA ILE A 33 -4.67 0.46 1.34
C ILE A 33 -5.14 0.81 -0.06
N ILE A 34 -4.21 1.30 -0.88
CA ILE A 34 -4.48 1.69 -2.26
C ILE A 34 -3.57 0.88 -3.16
N ILE A 35 -4.17 0.03 -3.99
CA ILE A 35 -3.45 -0.73 -5.01
C ILE A 35 -3.50 0.10 -6.30
N VAL A 36 -2.35 0.27 -6.93
CA VAL A 36 -2.29 0.87 -8.26
C VAL A 36 -1.68 -0.16 -9.20
N ASP A 37 -2.52 -0.79 -10.00
CA ASP A 37 -2.13 -1.92 -10.82
C ASP A 37 -1.68 -1.47 -12.21
N GLY A 38 -0.51 -1.94 -12.61
CA GLY A 38 0.10 -1.62 -13.91
C GLY A 38 -0.21 -2.66 -14.96
N LYS A 39 -1.49 -2.94 -15.20
CA LYS A 39 -1.94 -3.89 -16.23
C LYS A 39 -1.45 -5.30 -16.00
N SER A 40 -1.65 -5.83 -14.80
CA SER A 40 -1.33 -7.23 -14.51
C SER A 40 -2.14 -8.17 -15.40
N ASP A 41 -1.48 -9.21 -15.88
CA ASP A 41 -2.12 -10.24 -16.70
C ASP A 41 -2.64 -11.39 -15.84
N ASP A 42 -2.23 -11.46 -14.60
CA ASP A 42 -2.62 -12.51 -13.66
C ASP A 42 -3.78 -12.03 -12.78
N GLU A 43 -4.04 -12.72 -11.69
CA GLU A 43 -5.18 -12.44 -10.82
C GLU A 43 -4.86 -11.46 -9.70
N THR A 44 -3.81 -10.66 -9.83
CA THR A 44 -3.38 -9.71 -8.80
C THR A 44 -4.55 -8.86 -8.30
N VAL A 45 -5.25 -8.21 -9.20
CA VAL A 45 -6.35 -7.30 -8.84
C VAL A 45 -7.49 -8.05 -8.18
N ARG A 46 -7.87 -9.20 -8.73
CA ARG A 46 -8.95 -10.01 -8.18
C ARG A 46 -8.66 -10.46 -6.76
N LEU A 47 -7.42 -10.86 -6.49
CA LEU A 47 -7.03 -11.33 -5.17
C LEU A 47 -6.94 -10.19 -4.15
N ALA A 48 -6.54 -9.01 -4.58
CA ALA A 48 -6.38 -7.88 -3.68
C ALA A 48 -7.69 -7.15 -3.37
N ASN A 49 -8.59 -7.07 -4.34
CA ASN A 49 -9.74 -6.19 -4.30
C ASN A 49 -10.59 -6.29 -3.03
N PRO A 50 -10.90 -7.48 -2.49
CA PRO A 50 -11.74 -7.54 -1.28
C PRO A 50 -11.10 -6.98 -0.02
N TYR A 51 -9.79 -6.77 -0.02
CA TYR A 51 -9.04 -6.45 1.19
C TYR A 51 -8.39 -5.07 1.17
N VAL A 52 -8.75 -4.25 0.18
CA VAL A 52 -8.16 -2.92 0.03
C VAL A 52 -9.26 -1.88 -0.11
N ASP A 53 -8.89 -0.61 0.04
CA ASP A 53 -9.86 0.47 0.00
C ASP A 53 -10.08 1.00 -1.41
N GLN A 54 -9.04 0.97 -2.24
CA GLN A 54 -9.13 1.38 -3.64
C GLN A 54 -8.22 0.55 -4.51
N VAL A 55 -8.65 0.31 -5.74
CA VAL A 55 -7.82 -0.26 -6.81
C VAL A 55 -7.87 0.70 -7.99
N LEU A 56 -6.70 1.19 -8.38
CA LEU A 56 -6.54 2.04 -9.55
C LEU A 56 -5.79 1.27 -10.63
N LEU A 57 -6.07 1.61 -11.87
CA LEU A 57 -5.38 1.01 -13.01
C LEU A 57 -4.48 2.05 -13.67
N SER A 58 -3.29 1.64 -14.05
CA SER A 58 -2.27 2.52 -14.60
C SER A 58 -1.47 1.80 -15.67
N GLU A 59 -0.72 2.57 -16.45
CA GLU A 59 0.35 1.98 -17.25
C GLU A 59 1.43 1.42 -16.32
N PRO A 60 2.18 0.38 -16.73
CA PRO A 60 3.18 -0.24 -15.86
C PRO A 60 4.43 0.63 -15.73
N ASN A 61 4.35 1.59 -14.84
CA ASN A 61 5.44 2.51 -14.52
C ASN A 61 5.33 2.84 -13.04
N ARG A 62 6.34 2.45 -12.26
CA ARG A 62 6.30 2.59 -10.81
C ARG A 62 6.08 4.04 -10.37
N GLY A 63 6.80 4.99 -10.96
CA GLY A 63 6.64 6.40 -10.60
C GLY A 63 5.23 6.90 -10.87
N LEU A 64 4.66 6.55 -12.02
CA LEU A 64 3.30 6.91 -12.35
C LEU A 64 2.30 6.26 -11.40
N GLN A 65 2.50 4.98 -11.10
CA GLN A 65 1.62 4.25 -10.19
C GLN A 65 1.64 4.86 -8.79
N GLN A 66 2.81 5.21 -8.29
CA GLN A 66 2.95 5.87 -6.99
C GLN A 66 2.27 7.23 -6.98
N ASN A 67 2.44 8.01 -8.03
CA ASN A 67 1.81 9.33 -8.13
C ASN A 67 0.30 9.24 -8.16
N MET A 68 -0.25 8.27 -8.89
CA MET A 68 -1.70 8.09 -8.94
C MET A 68 -2.26 7.73 -7.57
N GLY A 69 -1.61 6.83 -6.85
CA GLY A 69 -2.03 6.48 -5.50
C GLY A 69 -1.98 7.66 -4.55
N ALA A 70 -0.92 8.45 -4.64
CA ALA A 70 -0.75 9.61 -3.78
C ALA A 70 -1.86 10.65 -3.99
N LYS A 71 -2.34 10.80 -5.22
CA LYS A 71 -3.38 11.78 -5.54
C LYS A 71 -4.72 11.46 -4.90
N VAL A 72 -5.02 10.19 -4.70
CA VAL A 72 -6.31 9.77 -4.14
C VAL A 72 -6.21 9.44 -2.65
N ALA A 73 -5.03 9.53 -2.07
CA ALA A 73 -4.81 9.19 -0.68
C ALA A 73 -5.54 10.16 0.24
N SER A 74 -6.17 9.61 1.27
CA SER A 74 -6.92 10.39 2.28
C SER A 74 -6.11 10.62 3.54
N GLY A 75 -5.05 9.86 3.75
CA GLY A 75 -4.23 9.97 4.95
C GLY A 75 -3.31 11.17 4.94
N ASP A 76 -2.84 11.52 6.09
CA ASP A 76 -1.89 12.62 6.26
C ASP A 76 -0.45 12.16 6.11
N THR A 77 -0.22 10.87 6.04
CA THR A 77 1.09 10.27 5.82
C THR A 77 0.98 9.25 4.69
N LEU A 78 1.92 9.28 3.77
CA LEU A 78 1.97 8.33 2.65
C LEU A 78 3.07 7.31 2.90
N MET A 79 2.75 6.05 2.64
CA MET A 79 3.72 4.97 2.68
C MET A 79 3.68 4.24 1.35
N PHE A 80 4.82 4.14 0.67
CA PHE A 80 4.94 3.40 -0.57
C PHE A 80 5.55 2.03 -0.26
N LEU A 81 4.82 0.98 -0.61
CA LEU A 81 5.17 -0.38 -0.24
C LEU A 81 5.27 -1.24 -1.48
N HIS A 82 6.29 -2.09 -1.58
CA HIS A 82 6.36 -3.09 -2.63
C HIS A 82 5.39 -4.23 -2.35
N ALA A 83 4.81 -4.79 -3.40
CA ALA A 83 3.81 -5.84 -3.25
C ALA A 83 4.34 -7.09 -2.55
N ASP A 84 5.65 -7.34 -2.64
CA ASP A 84 6.30 -8.49 -2.01
C ASP A 84 6.97 -8.15 -0.68
N THR A 85 6.74 -6.95 -0.15
CA THR A 85 7.36 -6.53 1.10
C THR A 85 6.70 -7.22 2.29
N HIS A 86 7.53 -7.79 3.16
CA HIS A 86 7.06 -8.35 4.42
C HIS A 86 7.22 -7.27 5.49
N ILE A 87 6.10 -6.79 6.02
CA ILE A 87 6.12 -5.67 6.96
C ILE A 87 5.67 -6.12 8.34
N ASP A 88 6.35 -5.62 9.37
CA ASP A 88 5.97 -5.83 10.75
C ASP A 88 4.98 -4.72 11.14
N THR A 89 3.75 -5.12 11.50
CA THR A 89 2.72 -4.17 11.87
C THR A 89 3.09 -3.37 13.12
N ASN A 90 3.88 -3.94 14.02
CA ASN A 90 4.38 -3.21 15.19
C ASN A 90 5.25 -2.03 14.79
N HIS A 91 5.99 -2.17 13.70
CA HIS A 91 6.81 -1.10 13.19
C HIS A 91 5.96 0.07 12.69
N ILE A 92 4.86 -0.24 12.03
CA ILE A 92 3.93 0.80 11.57
C ILE A 92 3.29 1.51 12.75
N GLU A 93 2.85 0.78 13.76
CA GLU A 93 2.26 1.38 14.97
C GLU A 93 3.24 2.29 15.68
N PHE A 94 4.51 1.89 15.75
CA PHE A 94 5.55 2.71 16.34
C PHE A 94 5.68 4.04 15.58
N LEU A 95 5.69 4.00 14.27
CA LEU A 95 5.82 5.20 13.45
C LEU A 95 4.62 6.13 13.61
N ILE A 96 3.42 5.58 13.72
CA ILE A 96 2.20 6.35 13.90
C ILE A 96 2.22 7.10 15.23
N ASN A 97 2.75 6.47 16.27
CA ASN A 97 2.79 7.04 17.61
C ASN A 97 3.88 8.10 17.79
N ARG A 98 4.74 8.26 16.79
CA ARG A 98 5.80 9.28 16.83
C ARG A 98 5.30 10.57 16.21
N LYS A 99 4.48 11.29 16.94
CA LYS A 99 3.83 12.51 16.47
C LYS A 99 4.77 13.68 16.30
N ASP A 100 6.00 13.55 16.75
CA ASP A 100 7.02 14.58 16.60
C ASP A 100 7.67 14.57 15.22
N TYR A 101 7.31 13.60 14.38
CA TYR A 101 7.82 13.53 13.02
C TYR A 101 6.79 14.10 12.05
N ASP A 102 7.19 15.11 11.32
CA ASP A 102 6.40 15.65 10.23
C ASP A 102 6.88 15.01 8.93
N TRP A 103 6.41 13.80 8.69
CA TRP A 103 6.81 13.04 7.52
C TRP A 103 5.79 13.24 6.42
N GLY A 104 6.14 13.95 5.36
CA GLY A 104 5.28 14.09 4.20
C GLY A 104 5.08 12.77 3.48
N PHE A 105 6.06 11.88 3.55
CA PHE A 105 5.90 10.52 3.07
C PHE A 105 6.90 9.62 3.77
N PHE A 106 6.60 8.33 3.73
CA PHE A 106 7.46 7.29 4.27
C PHE A 106 7.61 6.20 3.23
N LYS A 107 8.83 5.81 2.91
CA LYS A 107 9.11 4.80 1.92
C LYS A 107 9.82 3.62 2.56
N ILE A 108 9.22 2.43 2.45
CA ILE A 108 9.86 1.19 2.85
C ILE A 108 10.18 0.41 1.57
N SER A 109 11.44 0.06 1.40
CA SER A 109 11.89 -0.72 0.25
C SER A 109 12.88 -1.77 0.74
N PHE A 110 12.56 -3.02 0.44
CA PHE A 110 13.40 -4.16 0.83
C PHE A 110 13.85 -4.92 -0.42
N ASP A 111 14.31 -4.20 -1.37
CA ASP A 111 14.80 -4.79 -2.63
C ASP A 111 16.10 -5.53 -2.43
#